data_c72bc0edca2475527984005fdb423f48
#
_entry.id   c72bc0edca2475527984005fdb423f48
#
_cell.length_a   1.000
_cell.length_b   1.000
_cell.length_c   1.000
_cell.angle_alpha   90.00
_cell.angle_beta   90.00
_cell.angle_gamma   90.00
#
_symmetry.space_group_name_H-M   'P 1'
#
loop_
_entity.id
_entity.type
_entity.pdbx_description
1 polymer ?
#
loop_
_entity_poly.entity_id
_entity_poly.type
_entity_poly.pdbx_seq_one_letter_code
_entity_poly.pdbx_strand_id
1 'polypeptide(L)'
;MFIKQSTAYTFRFGPFVDETDGKTAETSGLDLEDSHIRISKAGANFIDKNDATTATHDENGFWLVVLNATDTDTVGELLVAAHPSGALPVWKTFQVVEEAIYDALFAASATLAGSVASVLADTAELQTDWVNGGRLDLLLDAVLADTAELQGDWANGGRLDLIVDAILEDTGTTIPGTITTIDDFLDTEIALILADT
;
A
#
# COMPACT_ATOMS: atom_id res chain seq x y z
N MET A 1 -21.21 -4.05 20.05
CA MET A 1 -20.12 -5.02 19.76
C MET A 1 -20.05 -5.22 18.28
N PHE A 2 -18.84 -5.24 17.67
CA PHE A 2 -18.68 -5.47 16.23
C PHE A 2 -18.57 -6.95 15.93
N ILE A 3 -19.24 -7.39 14.86
CA ILE A 3 -19.14 -8.73 14.30
C ILE A 3 -18.91 -8.65 12.78
N LYS A 4 -18.25 -9.66 12.23
CA LYS A 4 -17.90 -9.71 10.80
C LYS A 4 -19.11 -10.14 9.97
N GLN A 5 -19.37 -9.47 8.84
CA GLN A 5 -20.41 -9.83 7.89
C GLN A 5 -20.24 -11.27 7.39
N SER A 6 -21.37 -11.96 7.15
CA SER A 6 -21.44 -13.31 6.59
C SER A 6 -20.57 -14.34 7.32
N THR A 7 -20.38 -14.16 8.63
CA THR A 7 -19.56 -15.04 9.46
C THR A 7 -20.36 -15.55 10.65
N ALA A 8 -20.28 -16.85 10.92
CA ALA A 8 -20.94 -17.43 12.10
C ALA A 8 -20.39 -16.82 13.40
N TYR A 9 -21.28 -16.57 14.33
CA TYR A 9 -20.94 -15.95 15.60
C TYR A 9 -21.70 -16.58 16.77
N THR A 10 -21.00 -16.96 17.84
CA THR A 10 -21.58 -17.49 19.06
C THR A 10 -21.44 -16.47 20.18
N PHE A 11 -22.51 -16.23 20.92
CA PHE A 11 -22.51 -15.26 22.00
C PHE A 11 -23.35 -15.71 23.20
N ARG A 12 -23.07 -15.15 24.38
CA ARG A 12 -23.90 -15.27 25.56
C ARG A 12 -25.07 -14.30 25.47
N PHE A 13 -26.27 -14.86 25.60
CA PHE A 13 -27.53 -14.14 25.56
C PHE A 13 -28.25 -14.30 26.90
N GLY A 14 -28.72 -13.22 27.48
CA GLY A 14 -29.26 -13.20 28.82
C GLY A 14 -28.74 -12.03 29.68
N PRO A 15 -28.89 -12.03 31.00
CA PRO A 15 -29.53 -13.11 31.76
C PRO A 15 -31.05 -13.17 31.53
N PHE A 16 -31.60 -14.35 31.38
CA PHE A 16 -33.02 -14.57 31.46
C PHE A 16 -33.41 -14.75 32.91
N VAL A 17 -34.44 -14.06 33.36
CA VAL A 17 -34.96 -14.12 34.71
C VAL A 17 -36.44 -14.47 34.71
N ASP A 18 -36.89 -15.18 35.73
CA ASP A 18 -38.28 -15.58 35.89
C ASP A 18 -39.21 -14.37 35.79
N GLU A 19 -40.26 -14.49 34.98
CA GLU A 19 -41.25 -13.43 34.77
C GLU A 19 -42.11 -13.15 35.99
N THR A 20 -42.21 -14.13 36.96
CA THR A 20 -43.04 -14.02 38.12
C THR A 20 -42.41 -13.15 39.22
N ASP A 21 -41.11 -13.26 39.42
CA ASP A 21 -40.41 -12.52 40.49
C ASP A 21 -39.42 -11.47 39.95
N GLY A 22 -39.05 -11.54 38.65
CA GLY A 22 -38.18 -10.63 37.96
C GLY A 22 -36.73 -10.58 38.49
N LYS A 23 -36.29 -11.59 39.25
CA LYS A 23 -34.95 -11.62 39.85
C LYS A 23 -34.29 -13.00 39.87
N THR A 24 -35.05 -14.07 39.90
CA THR A 24 -34.50 -15.44 39.89
C THR A 24 -33.99 -15.76 38.51
N ALA A 25 -32.68 -16.05 38.37
CA ALA A 25 -32.09 -16.43 37.08
C ALA A 25 -32.63 -17.79 36.63
N GLU A 26 -33.05 -17.87 35.39
CA GLU A 26 -33.44 -19.12 34.76
C GLU A 26 -32.22 -20.05 34.59
N THR A 27 -32.32 -21.28 35.04
CA THR A 27 -31.21 -22.24 35.01
C THR A 27 -31.45 -23.45 34.13
N SER A 28 -32.71 -23.71 33.76
CA SER A 28 -33.10 -24.80 32.87
C SER A 28 -34.55 -24.65 32.42
N GLY A 29 -34.93 -25.32 31.37
CA GLY A 29 -36.33 -25.41 30.94
C GLY A 29 -36.83 -24.28 30.01
N LEU A 30 -36.04 -23.26 29.75
CA LEU A 30 -36.39 -22.31 28.70
C LEU A 30 -36.20 -22.98 27.34
N ASP A 31 -37.24 -22.89 26.52
CA ASP A 31 -37.17 -23.28 25.12
C ASP A 31 -36.69 -22.09 24.32
N LEU A 32 -35.45 -22.17 23.86
CA LEU A 32 -34.80 -21.16 23.03
C LEU A 32 -34.39 -21.75 21.69
N GLU A 33 -35.37 -22.34 21.01
CA GLU A 33 -35.22 -22.74 19.60
C GLU A 33 -35.03 -21.54 18.67
N ASP A 34 -34.73 -21.80 17.42
CA ASP A 34 -34.54 -20.76 16.38
C ASP A 34 -35.75 -19.81 16.27
N SER A 35 -36.96 -20.32 16.32
CA SER A 35 -38.20 -19.54 16.24
C SER A 35 -38.47 -18.62 17.44
N HIS A 36 -37.86 -18.90 18.60
CA HIS A 36 -37.98 -18.06 19.81
C HIS A 36 -36.96 -16.93 19.84
N ILE A 37 -35.93 -17.02 19.01
CA ILE A 37 -34.88 -16.00 18.88
C ILE A 37 -35.13 -15.22 17.60
N ARG A 38 -35.57 -13.99 17.77
CA ARG A 38 -35.95 -13.08 16.67
C ARG A 38 -34.79 -12.14 16.35
N ILE A 39 -34.53 -11.92 15.07
CA ILE A 39 -33.49 -11.00 14.62
C ILE A 39 -34.08 -9.90 13.72
N SER A 40 -33.57 -8.69 13.89
CA SER A 40 -33.85 -7.56 12.99
C SER A 40 -32.52 -7.07 12.42
N LYS A 41 -32.41 -7.05 11.10
CA LYS A 41 -31.22 -6.64 10.35
C LYS A 41 -31.41 -5.23 9.79
N ALA A 42 -30.53 -4.30 10.14
CA ALA A 42 -30.54 -2.91 9.66
C ALA A 42 -31.92 -2.22 9.78
N GLY A 43 -32.65 -2.48 10.88
CA GLY A 43 -33.97 -1.88 11.12
C GLY A 43 -35.13 -2.54 10.37
N ALA A 44 -34.93 -3.68 9.71
CA ALA A 44 -36.00 -4.45 9.08
C ALA A 44 -36.91 -5.11 10.12
N ASN A 45 -38.06 -5.65 9.68
CA ASN A 45 -38.94 -6.42 10.55
C ASN A 45 -38.23 -7.63 11.16
N PHE A 46 -38.64 -8.01 12.37
CA PHE A 46 -38.13 -9.22 13.02
C PHE A 46 -38.49 -10.47 12.23
N ILE A 47 -37.51 -11.31 12.04
CA ILE A 47 -37.60 -12.65 11.46
C ILE A 47 -37.02 -13.67 12.43
N ASP A 48 -37.28 -14.95 12.22
CA ASP A 48 -36.66 -16.03 12.97
C ASP A 48 -35.15 -16.08 12.65
N LYS A 49 -34.36 -16.49 13.63
CA LYS A 49 -32.94 -16.79 13.44
C LYS A 49 -32.81 -17.91 12.40
N ASN A 50 -31.92 -17.77 11.42
CA ASN A 50 -31.71 -18.75 10.36
C ASN A 50 -30.91 -19.99 10.83
N ASP A 51 -30.03 -19.83 11.79
CA ASP A 51 -29.31 -20.95 12.37
C ASP A 51 -30.26 -21.83 13.22
N ALA A 52 -30.40 -23.10 12.86
CA ALA A 52 -31.33 -24.03 13.50
C ALA A 52 -30.83 -24.62 14.83
N THR A 53 -29.67 -24.17 15.33
CA THR A 53 -29.11 -24.67 16.59
C THR A 53 -29.89 -24.09 17.76
N THR A 54 -30.49 -24.96 18.60
CA THR A 54 -31.09 -24.56 19.85
C THR A 54 -30.04 -23.98 20.80
N ALA A 55 -30.39 -22.88 21.46
CA ALA A 55 -29.48 -22.26 22.43
C ALA A 55 -29.20 -23.20 23.62
N THR A 56 -27.96 -23.20 24.08
CA THR A 56 -27.54 -24.10 25.19
C THR A 56 -27.33 -23.26 26.43
N HIS A 57 -27.94 -23.72 27.57
CA HIS A 57 -27.73 -23.07 28.84
C HIS A 57 -26.22 -23.08 29.24
N ASP A 58 -25.69 -21.95 29.64
CA ASP A 58 -24.33 -21.79 30.17
C ASP A 58 -24.42 -21.76 31.72
N GLU A 59 -24.61 -20.59 32.30
CA GLU A 59 -24.80 -20.41 33.76
C GLU A 59 -25.54 -19.10 34.06
N ASN A 60 -26.07 -18.96 35.26
CA ASN A 60 -26.63 -17.69 35.76
C ASN A 60 -27.65 -17.01 34.84
N GLY A 61 -28.52 -17.80 34.22
CA GLY A 61 -29.51 -17.26 33.27
C GLY A 61 -28.98 -16.90 31.88
N PHE A 62 -27.76 -17.28 31.54
CA PHE A 62 -27.20 -17.07 30.22
C PHE A 62 -27.27 -18.34 29.37
N TRP A 63 -27.50 -18.14 28.08
CA TRP A 63 -27.48 -19.18 27.04
C TRP A 63 -26.46 -18.84 25.96
N LEU A 64 -25.83 -19.84 25.41
CA LEU A 64 -25.02 -19.73 24.21
C LEU A 64 -25.92 -19.81 22.99
N VAL A 65 -25.96 -18.73 22.21
CA VAL A 65 -26.72 -18.63 20.96
C VAL A 65 -25.75 -18.58 19.80
N VAL A 66 -26.07 -19.36 18.76
CA VAL A 66 -25.32 -19.39 17.51
C VAL A 66 -26.09 -18.60 16.44
N LEU A 67 -25.42 -17.73 15.77
CA LEU A 67 -25.84 -17.09 14.51
C LEU A 67 -24.99 -17.66 13.38
N ASN A 68 -25.60 -17.96 12.23
CA ASN A 68 -24.86 -18.40 11.06
C ASN A 68 -24.52 -17.23 10.11
N ALA A 69 -23.88 -17.53 9.00
CA ALA A 69 -23.50 -16.53 8.01
C ALA A 69 -24.70 -15.78 7.40
N THR A 70 -25.86 -16.43 7.30
CA THR A 70 -27.09 -15.79 6.82
C THR A 70 -27.66 -14.82 7.85
N ASP A 71 -27.56 -15.14 9.14
CA ASP A 71 -28.01 -14.23 10.21
C ASP A 71 -27.22 -12.94 10.24
N THR A 72 -25.95 -12.98 9.86
CA THR A 72 -24.99 -11.86 9.88
C THR A 72 -24.69 -11.26 8.50
N ASP A 73 -25.46 -11.56 7.47
CA ASP A 73 -25.17 -11.17 6.07
C ASP A 73 -25.38 -9.69 5.75
N THR A 74 -26.13 -8.97 6.57
CA THR A 74 -26.51 -7.58 6.33
C THR A 74 -25.69 -6.62 7.18
N VAL A 75 -24.93 -5.72 6.54
CA VAL A 75 -24.18 -4.67 7.21
C VAL A 75 -25.11 -3.69 7.91
N GLY A 76 -24.75 -3.28 9.12
CA GLY A 76 -25.54 -2.38 9.93
C GLY A 76 -25.86 -2.96 11.31
N GLU A 77 -26.90 -2.42 11.95
CA GLU A 77 -27.37 -2.91 13.24
C GLU A 77 -28.01 -4.30 13.08
N LEU A 78 -27.62 -5.23 13.94
CA LEU A 78 -28.28 -6.51 14.14
C LEU A 78 -28.83 -6.56 15.57
N LEU A 79 -30.15 -6.47 15.71
CA LEU A 79 -30.85 -6.61 16.98
C LEU A 79 -31.35 -8.06 17.12
N VAL A 80 -30.91 -8.71 18.18
CA VAL A 80 -31.38 -10.05 18.57
C VAL A 80 -32.26 -9.90 19.78
N ALA A 81 -33.44 -10.51 19.75
CA ALA A 81 -34.42 -10.45 20.85
C ALA A 81 -35.05 -11.82 21.08
N ALA A 82 -35.35 -12.14 22.33
CA ALA A 82 -36.14 -13.32 22.68
C ALA A 82 -37.05 -13.01 23.86
N HIS A 83 -38.23 -13.63 23.84
CA HIS A 83 -39.19 -13.59 24.93
C HIS A 83 -39.81 -15.01 25.06
N PRO A 84 -39.03 -15.94 25.62
CA PRO A 84 -39.55 -17.28 25.86
C PRO A 84 -40.58 -17.26 27.00
N SER A 85 -41.50 -18.21 26.98
CA SER A 85 -42.50 -18.34 28.04
C SER A 85 -41.83 -18.61 29.41
N GLY A 86 -42.22 -17.89 30.42
CA GLY A 86 -41.72 -18.03 31.81
C GLY A 86 -40.54 -17.09 32.12
N ALA A 87 -39.97 -16.38 31.12
CA ALA A 87 -38.88 -15.44 31.36
C ALA A 87 -39.15 -14.05 30.80
N LEU A 88 -38.57 -13.06 31.42
CA LEU A 88 -38.60 -11.68 30.93
C LEU A 88 -37.86 -11.57 29.58
N PRO A 89 -38.33 -10.63 28.70
CA PRO A 89 -37.69 -10.43 27.38
C PRO A 89 -36.25 -9.96 27.53
N VAL A 90 -35.38 -10.47 26.66
CA VAL A 90 -33.98 -10.08 26.56
C VAL A 90 -33.66 -9.67 25.13
N TRP A 91 -32.82 -8.67 24.98
CA TRP A 91 -32.33 -8.27 23.67
C TRP A 91 -30.84 -7.92 23.73
N LYS A 92 -30.17 -8.03 22.58
CA LYS A 92 -28.78 -7.66 22.41
C LYS A 92 -28.54 -7.09 21.03
N THR A 93 -27.77 -6.03 20.95
CA THR A 93 -27.44 -5.35 19.69
C THR A 93 -25.99 -5.59 19.31
N PHE A 94 -25.79 -5.88 18.02
CA PHE A 94 -24.49 -5.98 17.38
C PHE A 94 -24.42 -4.99 16.23
N GLN A 95 -23.21 -4.60 15.87
CA GLN A 95 -22.92 -3.88 14.64
C GLN A 95 -22.23 -4.85 13.68
N VAL A 96 -22.90 -5.24 12.62
CA VAL A 96 -22.33 -6.02 11.53
C VAL A 96 -21.49 -5.09 10.66
N VAL A 97 -20.22 -5.44 10.49
CA VAL A 97 -19.26 -4.67 9.71
C VAL A 97 -18.89 -5.49 8.47
N GLU A 98 -18.79 -4.80 7.33
CA GLU A 98 -18.33 -5.41 6.08
C GLU A 98 -17.02 -6.17 6.31
N GLU A 99 -16.90 -7.35 5.66
CA GLU A 99 -15.76 -8.26 5.84
C GLU A 99 -14.41 -7.57 5.64
N ALA A 100 -14.25 -6.82 4.54
CA ALA A 100 -13.00 -6.13 4.22
C ALA A 100 -12.61 -5.09 5.28
N ILE A 101 -13.59 -4.35 5.81
CA ILE A 101 -13.38 -3.35 6.87
C ILE A 101 -13.03 -4.04 8.19
N TYR A 102 -13.77 -5.11 8.52
CA TYR A 102 -13.51 -5.88 9.75
C TYR A 102 -12.09 -6.45 9.74
N ASP A 103 -11.67 -7.07 8.64
CA ASP A 103 -10.35 -7.66 8.51
C ASP A 103 -9.25 -6.60 8.53
N ALA A 104 -9.45 -5.46 7.89
CA ALA A 104 -8.50 -4.34 7.94
C ALA A 104 -8.28 -3.79 9.37
N LEU A 105 -9.32 -3.85 10.23
CA LEU A 105 -9.25 -3.31 11.59
C LEU A 105 -8.83 -4.34 12.64
N PHE A 106 -9.22 -5.62 12.46
CA PHE A 106 -9.14 -6.62 13.53
C PHE A 106 -8.35 -7.89 13.17
N ALA A 107 -8.07 -8.16 11.88
CA ALA A 107 -7.28 -9.34 11.51
C ALA A 107 -5.81 -9.16 11.88
N ALA A 108 -5.20 -10.18 12.46
CA ALA A 108 -3.83 -10.13 12.96
C ALA A 108 -2.77 -9.91 11.86
N SER A 109 -3.08 -10.27 10.61
CA SER A 109 -2.14 -10.22 9.48
C SER A 109 -2.29 -9.01 8.53
N ALA A 110 -3.37 -8.24 8.68
CA ALA A 110 -3.68 -7.13 7.77
C ALA A 110 -4.27 -5.94 8.56
N THR A 111 -3.61 -5.56 9.65
CA THR A 111 -4.07 -4.44 10.46
C THR A 111 -3.77 -3.12 9.76
N LEU A 112 -4.67 -2.16 9.87
CA LEU A 112 -4.45 -0.78 9.40
C LEU A 112 -3.12 -0.23 9.94
N ALA A 113 -2.76 -0.56 11.18
CA ALA A 113 -1.48 -0.19 11.78
C ALA A 113 -0.27 -0.76 11.01
N GLY A 114 -0.35 -2.01 10.52
CA GLY A 114 0.69 -2.61 9.69
C GLY A 114 0.84 -1.92 8.34
N SER A 115 -0.28 -1.59 7.68
CA SER A 115 -0.27 -0.85 6.42
C SER A 115 0.30 0.56 6.58
N VAL A 116 -0.06 1.26 7.66
CA VAL A 116 0.50 2.58 7.99
C VAL A 116 1.99 2.50 8.27
N ALA A 117 2.45 1.47 8.99
CA ALA A 117 3.87 1.25 9.24
C ALA A 117 4.66 1.01 7.95
N SER A 118 4.12 0.26 7.00
CA SER A 118 4.74 0.05 5.68
C SER A 118 4.86 1.36 4.89
N VAL A 119 3.78 2.14 4.82
CA VAL A 119 3.80 3.45 4.15
C VAL A 119 4.80 4.40 4.80
N LEU A 120 4.91 4.37 6.14
CA LEU A 120 5.88 5.18 6.86
C LEU A 120 7.33 4.76 6.55
N ALA A 121 7.59 3.46 6.45
CA ALA A 121 8.91 2.93 6.08
C ALA A 121 9.30 3.35 4.64
N ASP A 122 8.39 3.19 3.67
CA ASP A 122 8.60 3.59 2.28
C ASP A 122 8.84 5.10 2.16
N THR A 123 8.11 5.90 2.95
CA THR A 123 8.29 7.36 3.00
C THR A 123 9.65 7.73 3.59
N ALA A 124 10.11 7.03 4.61
CA ALA A 124 11.42 7.26 5.23
C ALA A 124 12.57 6.88 4.27
N GLU A 125 12.42 5.79 3.52
CA GLU A 125 13.37 5.40 2.46
C GLU A 125 13.45 6.49 1.38
N LEU A 126 12.30 6.96 0.88
CA LEU A 126 12.26 8.02 -0.10
C LEU A 126 12.90 9.32 0.41
N GLN A 127 12.66 9.70 1.67
CA GLN A 127 13.31 10.84 2.28
C GLN A 127 14.83 10.66 2.33
N THR A 128 15.32 9.45 2.61
CA THR A 128 16.76 9.15 2.64
C THR A 128 17.39 9.30 1.24
N ASP A 129 16.69 8.90 0.18
CA ASP A 129 17.15 9.05 -1.20
C ASP A 129 17.25 10.53 -1.64
N TRP A 130 16.46 11.43 -1.03
CA TRP A 130 16.44 12.87 -1.35
C TRP A 130 17.37 13.74 -0.51
N VAL A 131 17.96 13.23 0.57
CA VAL A 131 18.89 14.02 1.37
C VAL A 131 20.30 14.03 0.76
N ASN A 132 21.13 14.99 1.18
CA ASN A 132 22.53 15.06 0.76
C ASN A 132 23.26 13.75 1.07
N GLY A 133 23.86 13.13 0.06
CA GLY A 133 24.47 11.80 0.11
C GLY A 133 23.50 10.63 -0.12
N GLY A 134 22.21 10.87 -0.34
CA GLY A 134 21.26 9.86 -0.76
C GLY A 134 21.46 9.46 -2.24
N ARG A 135 20.76 8.40 -2.70
CA ARG A 135 20.95 7.86 -4.05
C ARG A 135 20.68 8.87 -5.16
N LEU A 136 19.64 9.70 -5.02
CA LEU A 136 19.30 10.72 -6.00
C LEU A 136 20.31 11.86 -6.04
N ASP A 137 20.79 12.27 -4.87
CA ASP A 137 21.83 13.29 -4.75
C ASP A 137 23.13 12.83 -5.40
N LEU A 138 23.58 11.60 -5.12
CA LEU A 138 24.76 11.01 -5.74
C LEU A 138 24.68 10.92 -7.29
N LEU A 139 23.49 10.60 -7.81
CA LEU A 139 23.27 10.57 -9.25
C LEU A 139 23.34 11.99 -9.84
N LEU A 140 22.76 12.96 -9.16
CA LEU A 140 22.80 14.36 -9.59
C LEU A 140 24.22 14.92 -9.56
N ASP A 141 24.99 14.61 -8.53
CA ASP A 141 26.39 14.98 -8.41
C ASP A 141 27.25 14.36 -9.53
N ALA A 142 26.99 13.09 -9.86
CA ALA A 142 27.67 12.44 -10.99
C ALA A 142 27.35 13.12 -12.33
N VAL A 143 26.08 13.43 -12.61
CA VAL A 143 25.68 14.16 -13.81
C VAL A 143 26.27 15.56 -13.85
N LEU A 144 26.36 16.24 -12.72
CA LEU A 144 26.97 17.56 -12.62
C LEU A 144 28.49 17.49 -12.91
N ALA A 145 29.18 16.48 -12.38
CA ALA A 145 30.60 16.25 -12.65
C ALA A 145 30.87 15.97 -14.15
N ASP A 146 30.10 15.06 -14.76
CA ASP A 146 30.20 14.73 -16.18
C ASP A 146 29.93 15.97 -17.07
N THR A 147 28.93 16.78 -16.68
CA THR A 147 28.60 18.02 -17.37
C THR A 147 29.75 19.05 -17.25
N ALA A 148 30.36 19.16 -16.09
CA ALA A 148 31.50 20.05 -15.86
C ALA A 148 32.75 19.61 -16.66
N GLU A 149 33.00 18.30 -16.76
CA GLU A 149 34.08 17.74 -17.61
C GLU A 149 33.85 18.08 -19.07
N LEU A 150 32.61 17.85 -19.57
CA LEU A 150 32.27 18.19 -20.95
C LEU A 150 32.42 19.69 -21.23
N GLN A 151 32.00 20.56 -20.33
CA GLN A 151 32.20 22.02 -20.43
C GLN A 151 33.69 22.36 -20.42
N GLY A 152 34.50 21.67 -19.63
CA GLY A 152 35.96 21.84 -19.63
C GLY A 152 36.61 21.48 -20.95
N ASP A 153 36.17 20.41 -21.58
CA ASP A 153 36.65 19.95 -22.90
C ASP A 153 36.33 20.97 -24.03
N TRP A 154 35.22 21.71 -23.90
CA TRP A 154 34.78 22.73 -24.84
C TRP A 154 35.30 24.15 -24.55
N ALA A 155 35.90 24.36 -23.37
CA ALA A 155 36.44 25.66 -23.00
C ALA A 155 37.77 25.92 -23.71
N ASN A 156 38.15 27.20 -23.80
CA ASN A 156 39.48 27.61 -24.31
C ASN A 156 40.58 26.94 -23.55
N GLY A 157 41.45 26.20 -24.22
CA GLY A 157 42.50 25.35 -23.61
C GLY A 157 42.03 23.96 -23.20
N GLY A 158 40.74 23.59 -23.36
CA GLY A 158 40.22 22.25 -23.19
C GLY A 158 40.66 21.30 -24.33
N ARG A 159 40.39 20.00 -24.15
CA ARG A 159 40.85 18.98 -25.09
C ARG A 159 40.38 19.21 -26.54
N LEU A 160 39.12 19.59 -26.73
CA LEU A 160 38.56 19.87 -28.06
C LEU A 160 39.15 21.14 -28.69
N ASP A 161 39.37 22.18 -27.91
CA ASP A 161 39.99 23.42 -28.33
C ASP A 161 41.43 23.15 -28.79
N LEU A 162 42.23 22.43 -28.04
CA LEU A 162 43.59 22.05 -28.41
C LEU A 162 43.67 21.22 -29.70
N ILE A 163 42.70 20.35 -29.96
CA ILE A 163 42.64 19.59 -31.23
C ILE A 163 42.32 20.51 -32.38
N VAL A 164 41.35 21.42 -32.18
CA VAL A 164 40.97 22.39 -33.21
C VAL A 164 42.14 23.33 -33.53
N ASP A 165 42.86 23.83 -32.53
CA ASP A 165 44.04 24.67 -32.70
C ASP A 165 45.17 23.94 -33.44
N ALA A 166 45.41 22.64 -33.12
CA ALA A 166 46.40 21.83 -33.84
C ALA A 166 46.01 21.64 -35.31
N ILE A 167 44.73 21.38 -35.59
CA ILE A 167 44.23 21.28 -36.97
C ILE A 167 44.37 22.62 -37.72
N LEU A 168 44.07 23.72 -37.05
CA LEU A 168 44.19 25.05 -37.62
C LEU A 168 45.65 25.40 -37.95
N GLU A 169 46.59 25.05 -37.04
CA GLU A 169 48.01 25.20 -37.28
C GLU A 169 48.51 24.36 -38.48
N ASP A 170 48.10 23.07 -38.52
CA ASP A 170 48.46 22.19 -39.63
C ASP A 170 47.94 22.69 -40.97
N THR A 171 46.67 23.09 -41.01
CA THR A 171 46.04 23.56 -42.25
C THR A 171 46.43 24.98 -42.65
N GLY A 172 46.67 25.85 -41.68
CA GLY A 172 46.98 27.26 -41.89
C GLY A 172 48.46 27.55 -42.10
N THR A 173 49.33 26.74 -41.51
CA THR A 173 50.79 27.04 -41.47
C THR A 173 51.65 25.87 -41.98
N THR A 174 51.49 24.67 -41.39
CA THR A 174 52.35 23.51 -41.63
C THR A 174 52.22 22.98 -43.08
N ILE A 175 51.01 22.74 -43.52
CA ILE A 175 50.75 22.24 -44.91
C ILE A 175 51.13 23.30 -45.97
N PRO A 176 50.71 24.57 -45.87
CA PRO A 176 51.14 25.60 -46.80
C PRO A 176 52.65 25.76 -46.81
N GLY A 177 53.32 25.79 -45.72
CA GLY A 177 54.80 25.86 -45.66
C GLY A 177 55.48 24.67 -46.30
N THR A 178 54.93 23.44 -46.11
CA THR A 178 55.44 22.25 -46.82
C THR A 178 55.23 22.33 -48.31
N ILE A 179 54.07 22.82 -48.79
CA ILE A 179 53.77 23.03 -50.22
C ILE A 179 54.74 24.02 -50.80
N THR A 180 54.99 25.18 -50.15
CA THR A 180 55.97 26.18 -50.64
C THR A 180 57.35 25.56 -50.76
N THR A 181 57.80 24.75 -49.78
CA THR A 181 59.09 24.07 -49.82
C THR A 181 59.21 23.11 -51.00
N ILE A 182 58.15 22.36 -51.28
CA ILE A 182 58.10 21.49 -52.46
C ILE A 182 58.13 22.27 -53.78
N ASP A 183 57.37 23.35 -53.81
CA ASP A 183 57.33 24.25 -55.00
C ASP A 183 58.71 24.83 -55.26
N ASP A 184 59.39 25.43 -54.29
CA ASP A 184 60.74 25.93 -54.37
C ASP A 184 61.76 24.89 -54.84
N PHE A 185 61.63 23.65 -54.34
CA PHE A 185 62.46 22.52 -54.76
C PHE A 185 62.25 22.19 -56.27
N LEU A 186 60.97 22.08 -56.67
CA LEU A 186 60.63 21.77 -58.06
C LEU A 186 61.09 22.87 -59.00
N ASP A 187 60.94 24.13 -58.62
CA ASP A 187 61.46 25.30 -59.43
C ASP A 187 62.96 25.25 -59.57
N THR A 188 63.68 24.87 -58.48
CA THR A 188 65.12 24.71 -58.48
C THR A 188 65.58 23.60 -59.45
N GLU A 189 64.93 22.42 -59.33
CA GLU A 189 65.26 21.26 -60.21
C GLU A 189 64.92 21.55 -61.68
N ILE A 190 63.81 22.24 -61.97
CA ILE A 190 63.43 22.64 -63.32
C ILE A 190 64.48 23.60 -63.89
N ALA A 191 64.86 24.58 -63.08
CA ALA A 191 65.91 25.52 -63.50
C ALA A 191 67.25 24.86 -63.82
N LEU A 192 67.67 23.88 -63.01
CA LEU A 192 68.90 23.10 -63.27
C LEU A 192 68.80 22.26 -64.53
N ILE A 193 67.67 21.60 -64.78
CA ILE A 193 67.45 20.83 -66.01
C ILE A 193 67.48 21.76 -67.25
N LEU A 194 66.85 22.91 -67.12
CA LEU A 194 66.82 23.88 -68.21
C LEU A 194 68.20 24.50 -68.51
N ALA A 195 69.08 24.61 -67.54
CA ALA A 195 70.43 25.12 -67.70
C ALA A 195 71.40 24.07 -68.34
N ASP A 196 71.05 22.80 -68.27
CA ASP A 196 71.85 21.67 -68.78
C ASP A 196 71.46 21.22 -70.18
N THR A 197 70.44 21.88 -70.75
CA THR A 197 69.96 21.68 -72.18
C THR A 197 70.35 22.81 -73.05
#